data_7d40226892c75a05701108a4d659c8ef
#
_entry.id   7d40226892c75a05701108a4d659c8ef
#
_cell.length_a   1.000
_cell.length_b   1.000
_cell.length_c   1.000
_cell.angle_alpha   90.00
_cell.angle_beta   90.00
_cell.angle_gamma   90.00
#
_symmetry.space_group_name_H-M   'P 1'
#
loop_
_entity.id
_entity.type
_entity.pdbx_description
1 polymer ?
#
loop_
_entity_poly.entity_id
_entity_poly.type
_entity_poly.pdbx_seq_one_letter_code
_entity_poly.pdbx_strand_id
1 'polypeptide(L)'
;QDFLLDSFWAEYDVRIEDVSPSILAIPCVSNVVLLAWALGADLKIDQIDQAFIESLGGVSSALKRFYPAFPFNTRIYARRVSNNYFSDGTALLFGGGVDSLTSYARHKQLHPTLISALGVDVPTDERALWKIVRKRNEDFAIQDNLNFRTVASNVRVFVDEVRLTHKFRKVLQRRDWWSALQVGLGLIGLCAPICAKDAISRLLVASSYTKDFRGVYGSHPLVDNNIRMGSTRIMHDGYDLSRQEKIRHVLKREIEKQPNMLTLRVCNSVPRGALNCSR
;
A
#
# COMPACT_ATOMS: atom_id res chain seq x y z
N GLN A 1 25.52 8.66 6.57
CA GLN A 1 24.47 9.43 7.25
C GLN A 1 23.30 8.47 7.49
N ASP A 2 22.95 8.27 8.73
CA ASP A 2 21.90 7.33 9.10
C ASP A 2 20.52 7.99 8.87
N PHE A 3 19.67 7.37 8.05
CA PHE A 3 18.29 7.77 7.81
C PHE A 3 17.28 6.85 8.51
N LEU A 4 17.75 5.82 9.18
CA LEU A 4 16.91 4.94 10.00
C LEU A 4 16.81 5.54 11.39
N LEU A 5 15.60 5.79 11.85
CA LEU A 5 15.30 6.34 13.17
C LEU A 5 14.97 5.26 14.19
N ASP A 6 14.45 4.13 13.70
CA ASP A 6 14.00 3.02 14.53
C ASP A 6 14.08 1.69 13.76
N SER A 7 13.93 0.58 14.47
CA SER A 7 13.71 -0.73 13.86
C SER A 7 12.33 -0.76 13.18
N PHE A 8 12.28 -1.31 11.96
CA PHE A 8 11.00 -1.53 11.29
C PHE A 8 10.18 -2.60 12.02
N TRP A 9 8.88 -2.35 12.21
CA TRP A 9 7.95 -3.34 12.72
C TRP A 9 6.62 -3.32 11.96
N ALA A 10 5.96 -4.46 11.92
CA ALA A 10 4.58 -4.63 11.45
C ALA A 10 3.87 -5.68 12.31
N GLU A 11 2.65 -5.37 12.73
CA GLU A 11 1.79 -6.23 13.54
C GLU A 11 0.50 -6.54 12.78
N TYR A 12 0.03 -7.77 12.85
CA TYR A 12 -1.11 -8.27 12.10
C TYR A 12 -2.20 -8.78 13.05
N ASP A 13 -3.47 -8.60 12.69
CA ASP A 13 -4.61 -9.15 13.44
C ASP A 13 -4.87 -10.62 13.13
N VAL A 14 -4.09 -11.22 12.26
CA VAL A 14 -4.10 -12.65 11.92
C VAL A 14 -2.78 -13.30 12.34
N ARG A 15 -2.83 -14.57 12.76
CA ARG A 15 -1.63 -15.35 13.11
C ARG A 15 -0.80 -15.61 11.86
N ILE A 16 0.47 -15.23 11.92
CA ILE A 16 1.42 -15.30 10.81
C ILE A 16 2.63 -16.21 11.08
N GLU A 17 2.63 -16.96 12.18
CA GLU A 17 3.74 -17.80 12.60
C GLU A 17 4.03 -18.95 11.63
N ASP A 18 3.04 -19.34 10.85
CA ASP A 18 3.13 -20.37 9.82
C ASP A 18 3.44 -19.79 8.41
N VAL A 19 3.54 -18.47 8.28
CA VAL A 19 3.94 -17.83 7.03
C VAL A 19 5.45 -17.92 6.87
N SER A 20 5.91 -18.25 5.64
CA SER A 20 7.33 -18.39 5.34
C SER A 20 8.13 -17.13 5.75
N PRO A 21 9.28 -17.27 6.44
CA PRO A 21 10.13 -16.14 6.78
C PRO A 21 10.55 -15.29 5.58
N SER A 22 10.62 -15.88 4.39
CA SER A 22 10.91 -15.15 3.15
C SER A 22 9.77 -14.22 2.71
N ILE A 23 8.52 -14.54 3.01
CA ILE A 23 7.35 -13.66 2.85
C ILE A 23 7.34 -12.61 3.96
N LEU A 24 7.62 -13.01 5.23
CA LEU A 24 7.68 -12.10 6.37
C LEU A 24 8.77 -11.02 6.23
N ALA A 25 9.79 -11.23 5.40
CA ALA A 25 10.80 -10.23 5.07
C ALA A 25 10.29 -9.12 4.14
N ILE A 26 9.26 -9.39 3.33
CA ILE A 26 8.77 -8.45 2.31
C ILE A 26 8.38 -7.08 2.87
N PRO A 27 7.62 -6.96 3.99
CA PRO A 27 7.24 -5.67 4.57
C PRO A 27 8.44 -4.75 4.83
N CYS A 28 9.50 -5.26 5.41
CA CYS A 28 10.72 -4.49 5.66
C CYS A 28 11.45 -4.18 4.34
N VAL A 29 11.69 -5.20 3.51
CA VAL A 29 12.48 -5.05 2.28
C VAL A 29 11.83 -4.09 1.29
N SER A 30 10.51 -4.11 1.14
CA SER A 30 9.76 -3.19 0.28
C SER A 30 9.95 -1.71 0.63
N ASN A 31 10.27 -1.42 1.89
CA ASN A 31 10.53 -0.07 2.37
C ASN A 31 12.02 0.30 2.33
N VAL A 32 12.89 -0.61 2.75
CA VAL A 32 14.34 -0.37 2.80
C VAL A 32 14.97 -0.33 1.40
N VAL A 33 14.47 -1.11 0.44
CA VAL A 33 15.00 -1.12 -0.93
C VAL A 33 14.88 0.23 -1.64
N LEU A 34 13.84 0.99 -1.33
CA LEU A 34 13.67 2.36 -1.86
C LEU A 34 14.78 3.30 -1.39
N LEU A 35 15.15 3.17 -0.12
CA LEU A 35 16.27 3.91 0.45
C LEU A 35 17.61 3.45 -0.18
N ALA A 36 17.80 2.15 -0.34
CA ALA A 36 18.99 1.58 -0.96
C ALA A 36 19.13 2.05 -2.41
N TRP A 37 18.07 2.07 -3.20
CA TRP A 37 18.08 2.60 -4.58
C TRP A 37 18.43 4.09 -4.64
N ALA A 38 17.92 4.88 -3.71
CA ALA A 38 18.20 6.32 -3.67
C ALA A 38 19.64 6.63 -3.24
N LEU A 39 20.24 5.79 -2.41
CA LEU A 39 21.60 5.96 -1.88
C LEU A 39 22.67 5.20 -2.68
N GLY A 40 22.29 4.27 -3.54
CA GLY A 40 23.21 3.35 -4.21
C GLY A 40 23.84 2.33 -3.24
N ALA A 41 23.12 1.94 -2.18
CA ALA A 41 23.59 0.99 -1.18
C ALA A 41 23.17 -0.44 -1.52
N ASP A 42 23.99 -1.41 -1.13
CA ASP A 42 23.65 -2.83 -1.26
C ASP A 42 22.82 -3.31 -0.05
N LEU A 43 22.00 -4.35 -0.25
CA LEU A 43 21.19 -4.99 0.79
C LEU A 43 21.65 -6.43 1.02
N LYS A 44 21.77 -6.82 2.29
CA LYS A 44 22.01 -8.20 2.70
C LYS A 44 20.83 -8.67 3.55
N ILE A 45 20.18 -9.75 3.13
CA ILE A 45 18.96 -10.30 3.73
C ILE A 45 19.14 -11.81 3.81
N ASP A 46 18.72 -12.45 4.90
CA ASP A 46 18.90 -13.91 5.04
C ASP A 46 18.12 -14.67 3.97
N GLN A 47 16.85 -14.34 3.79
CA GLN A 47 16.01 -14.93 2.76
C GLN A 47 14.90 -14.00 2.32
N ILE A 48 14.47 -14.17 1.09
CA ILE A 48 13.39 -13.37 0.48
C ILE A 48 12.60 -14.22 -0.52
N ASP A 49 11.33 -13.91 -0.68
CA ASP A 49 10.49 -14.52 -1.70
C ASP A 49 11.05 -14.29 -3.11
N GLN A 50 11.14 -15.37 -3.91
CA GLN A 50 11.71 -15.32 -5.25
C GLN A 50 10.87 -14.44 -6.17
N ALA A 51 9.53 -14.58 -6.15
CA ALA A 51 8.64 -13.79 -7.00
C ALA A 51 8.73 -12.29 -6.68
N PHE A 52 8.87 -11.94 -5.39
CA PHE A 52 9.03 -10.56 -4.97
C PHE A 52 10.35 -9.96 -5.46
N ILE A 53 11.48 -10.61 -5.21
CA ILE A 53 12.79 -10.05 -5.61
C ILE A 53 12.94 -9.94 -7.13
N GLU A 54 12.42 -10.89 -7.90
CA GLU A 54 12.40 -10.82 -9.36
C GLU A 54 11.54 -9.65 -9.86
N SER A 55 10.42 -9.38 -9.20
CA SER A 55 9.51 -8.27 -9.53
C SER A 55 10.14 -6.89 -9.32
N LEU A 56 11.10 -6.75 -8.41
CA LEU A 56 11.80 -5.50 -8.14
C LEU A 56 12.54 -4.93 -9.37
N GLY A 57 12.93 -5.77 -10.32
CA GLY A 57 13.51 -5.32 -11.59
C GLY A 57 12.56 -4.45 -12.41
N GLY A 58 11.29 -4.85 -12.53
CA GLY A 58 10.24 -4.06 -13.18
C GLY A 58 9.90 -2.78 -12.41
N VAL A 59 9.80 -2.89 -11.08
CA VAL A 59 9.54 -1.75 -10.19
C VAL A 59 10.63 -0.69 -10.28
N SER A 60 11.91 -1.10 -10.17
CA SER A 60 13.05 -0.18 -10.26
C SER A 60 13.14 0.48 -11.64
N SER A 61 12.86 -0.27 -12.71
CA SER A 61 12.80 0.27 -14.08
C SER A 61 11.72 1.32 -14.24
N ALA A 62 10.54 1.11 -13.65
CA ALA A 62 9.46 2.09 -13.65
C ALA A 62 9.82 3.35 -12.84
N LEU A 63 10.33 3.18 -11.62
CA LEU A 63 10.76 4.29 -10.77
C LEU A 63 11.94 5.08 -11.37
N LYS A 64 12.86 4.41 -12.08
CA LYS A 64 13.96 5.08 -12.77
C LYS A 64 13.49 6.01 -13.90
N ARG A 65 12.36 5.69 -14.56
CA ARG A 65 11.74 6.63 -15.53
C ARG A 65 11.22 7.89 -14.84
N PHE A 66 10.74 7.76 -13.60
CA PHE A 66 10.21 8.88 -12.83
C PHE A 66 11.31 9.70 -12.17
N TYR A 67 12.37 9.02 -11.71
CA TYR A 67 13.47 9.58 -10.93
C TYR A 67 14.84 9.16 -11.48
N PRO A 68 15.21 9.59 -12.70
CA PRO A 68 16.42 9.13 -13.38
C PRO A 68 17.73 9.51 -12.66
N ALA A 69 17.68 10.48 -11.75
CA ALA A 69 18.83 10.90 -10.96
C ALA A 69 19.16 9.99 -9.76
N PHE A 70 18.27 9.05 -9.41
CA PHE A 70 18.62 8.02 -8.42
C PHE A 70 19.51 6.93 -9.06
N PRO A 71 20.49 6.37 -8.31
CA PRO A 71 21.43 5.38 -8.84
C PRO A 71 20.75 4.10 -9.36
N PHE A 72 19.80 3.54 -8.63
CA PHE A 72 19.16 2.25 -8.90
C PHE A 72 20.14 1.11 -9.22
N ASN A 73 21.32 1.11 -8.58
CA ASN A 73 22.39 0.15 -8.79
C ASN A 73 22.60 -0.80 -7.60
N THR A 74 21.64 -0.87 -6.69
CA THR A 74 21.63 -1.73 -5.51
C THR A 74 21.72 -3.20 -5.89
N ARG A 75 22.65 -3.92 -5.26
CA ARG A 75 22.70 -5.39 -5.28
C ARG A 75 21.99 -5.92 -4.05
N ILE A 76 21.18 -6.96 -4.23
CA ILE A 76 20.46 -7.61 -3.13
C ILE A 76 21.02 -9.03 -2.97
N TYR A 77 21.69 -9.28 -1.85
CA TYR A 77 22.26 -10.57 -1.48
C TYR A 77 21.27 -11.27 -0.54
N ALA A 78 20.62 -12.34 -1.04
CA ALA A 78 19.62 -13.09 -0.28
C ALA A 78 19.51 -14.53 -0.77
N ARG A 79 19.17 -15.46 0.11
CA ARG A 79 18.65 -16.76 -0.29
C ARG A 79 17.23 -16.56 -0.85
N ARG A 80 17.02 -16.92 -2.10
CA ARG A 80 15.70 -16.84 -2.75
C ARG A 80 14.90 -18.09 -2.40
N VAL A 81 13.66 -17.92 -1.98
CA VAL A 81 12.74 -18.99 -1.60
C VAL A 81 11.50 -18.91 -2.47
N SER A 82 11.19 -19.98 -3.18
CA SER A 82 9.95 -20.06 -3.96
C SER A 82 8.80 -20.40 -3.02
N ASN A 83 7.78 -19.52 -2.98
CA ASN A 83 6.57 -19.68 -2.18
C ASN A 83 5.37 -19.88 -3.12
N ASN A 84 5.20 -21.12 -3.58
CA ASN A 84 4.05 -21.52 -4.38
C ASN A 84 2.98 -22.08 -3.47
N TYR A 85 1.94 -21.33 -3.22
CA TYR A 85 0.75 -21.76 -2.49
C TYR A 85 -0.50 -21.59 -3.38
N PHE A 86 -1.46 -22.49 -3.19
CA PHE A 86 -2.76 -22.32 -3.84
C PHE A 86 -3.38 -20.99 -3.38
N SER A 87 -3.82 -20.18 -4.34
CA SER A 87 -4.43 -18.89 -4.04
C SER A 87 -5.43 -18.53 -5.14
N ASP A 88 -6.65 -18.22 -4.74
CA ASP A 88 -7.75 -17.77 -5.61
C ASP A 88 -8.45 -16.52 -5.08
N GLY A 89 -8.18 -16.15 -3.82
CA GLY A 89 -8.76 -14.99 -3.15
C GLY A 89 -8.37 -13.67 -3.79
N THR A 90 -9.22 -12.67 -3.57
CA THR A 90 -8.96 -11.26 -3.90
C THR A 90 -8.93 -10.45 -2.61
N ALA A 91 -8.01 -9.50 -2.49
CA ALA A 91 -8.01 -8.51 -1.42
C ALA A 91 -8.01 -7.09 -2.00
N LEU A 92 -8.37 -6.12 -1.18
CA LEU A 92 -8.36 -4.69 -1.50
C LEU A 92 -7.74 -3.91 -0.35
N LEU A 93 -6.73 -3.08 -0.63
CA LEU A 93 -6.28 -2.04 0.29
C LEU A 93 -7.40 -1.03 0.50
N PHE A 94 -7.94 -0.97 1.74
CA PHE A 94 -9.19 -0.29 2.03
C PHE A 94 -9.06 0.73 3.16
N GLY A 95 -9.01 2.01 2.78
CA GLY A 95 -9.04 3.13 3.72
C GLY A 95 -10.44 3.70 3.98
N GLY A 96 -11.49 3.17 3.34
CA GLY A 96 -12.86 3.69 3.43
C GLY A 96 -13.06 5.05 2.75
N GLY A 97 -12.13 5.48 1.89
CA GLY A 97 -12.21 6.71 1.09
C GLY A 97 -12.82 6.47 -0.29
N VAL A 98 -13.04 7.57 -1.03
CA VAL A 98 -13.63 7.56 -2.38
C VAL A 98 -12.94 6.54 -3.30
N ASP A 99 -11.61 6.50 -3.30
CA ASP A 99 -10.84 5.68 -4.23
C ASP A 99 -11.04 4.19 -3.93
N SER A 100 -10.86 3.77 -2.66
CA SER A 100 -11.02 2.37 -2.26
C SER A 100 -12.47 1.89 -2.33
N LEU A 101 -13.46 2.74 -2.01
CA LEU A 101 -14.87 2.43 -2.19
C LEU A 101 -15.23 2.26 -3.68
N THR A 102 -14.62 3.04 -4.56
CA THR A 102 -14.80 2.88 -6.01
C THR A 102 -14.26 1.54 -6.49
N SER A 103 -13.04 1.17 -6.07
CA SER A 103 -12.45 -0.13 -6.42
C SER A 103 -13.29 -1.27 -5.84
N TYR A 104 -13.80 -1.13 -4.61
CA TYR A 104 -14.74 -2.10 -4.06
C TYR A 104 -15.99 -2.26 -4.93
N ALA A 105 -16.67 -1.17 -5.25
CA ALA A 105 -17.90 -1.20 -6.06
C ALA A 105 -17.69 -1.83 -7.46
N ARG A 106 -16.51 -1.64 -8.05
CA ARG A 106 -16.13 -2.24 -9.35
C ARG A 106 -15.86 -3.75 -9.27
N HIS A 107 -15.40 -4.23 -8.11
CA HIS A 107 -14.93 -5.60 -7.93
C HIS A 107 -15.67 -6.37 -6.83
N LYS A 108 -16.80 -5.88 -6.33
CA LYS A 108 -17.54 -6.49 -5.21
C LYS A 108 -17.99 -7.94 -5.46
N GLN A 109 -18.21 -8.31 -6.73
CA GLN A 109 -18.52 -9.68 -7.12
C GLN A 109 -17.39 -10.68 -6.83
N LEU A 110 -16.17 -10.20 -6.57
CA LEU A 110 -15.02 -11.02 -6.19
C LEU A 110 -14.94 -11.24 -4.66
N HIS A 111 -15.86 -10.68 -3.88
CA HIS A 111 -15.90 -10.72 -2.42
C HIS A 111 -14.52 -10.46 -1.79
N PRO A 112 -13.89 -9.28 -2.06
CA PRO A 112 -12.51 -9.06 -1.63
C PRO A 112 -12.37 -8.99 -0.12
N THR A 113 -11.32 -9.60 0.44
CA THR A 113 -10.86 -9.31 1.79
C THR A 113 -10.41 -7.86 1.87
N LEU A 114 -10.97 -7.07 2.77
CA LEU A 114 -10.59 -5.66 2.96
C LEU A 114 -9.41 -5.56 3.92
N ILE A 115 -8.34 -4.88 3.53
CA ILE A 115 -7.13 -4.71 4.33
C ILE A 115 -6.95 -3.22 4.67
N SER A 116 -6.98 -2.88 5.97
CA SER A 116 -6.73 -1.51 6.46
C SER A 116 -5.40 -1.43 7.21
N ALA A 117 -4.68 -0.31 7.05
CA ALA A 117 -3.36 -0.11 7.64
C ALA A 117 -3.34 1.06 8.63
N LEU A 118 -2.88 0.81 9.87
CA LEU A 118 -2.47 1.83 10.84
C LEU A 118 -1.00 2.19 10.62
N GLY A 119 -0.65 3.45 10.78
CA GLY A 119 0.70 3.98 10.56
C GLY A 119 0.90 4.49 9.12
N VAL A 120 -0.18 4.57 8.34
CA VAL A 120 -0.21 5.11 6.97
C VAL A 120 -0.93 6.46 6.96
N ASP A 121 -2.27 6.46 6.76
CA ASP A 121 -3.09 7.67 6.83
C ASP A 121 -3.42 8.10 8.27
N VAL A 122 -3.53 7.12 9.17
CA VAL A 122 -3.70 7.32 10.60
C VAL A 122 -2.37 7.01 11.28
N PRO A 123 -1.72 7.98 11.92
CA PRO A 123 -0.48 7.76 12.65
C PRO A 123 -0.64 6.72 13.78
N THR A 124 0.45 6.03 14.13
CA THR A 124 0.43 4.96 15.15
C THR A 124 0.08 5.45 16.55
N ASP A 125 0.30 6.71 16.86
CA ASP A 125 -0.04 7.38 18.13
C ASP A 125 -1.51 7.86 18.20
N GLU A 126 -2.20 7.97 17.07
CA GLU A 126 -3.62 8.36 16.98
C GLU A 126 -4.58 7.18 17.19
N ARG A 127 -4.43 6.48 18.32
CA ARG A 127 -5.20 5.25 18.63
C ARG A 127 -6.71 5.46 18.68
N ALA A 128 -7.17 6.61 19.17
CA ALA A 128 -8.60 6.95 19.23
C ALA A 128 -9.19 7.08 17.82
N LEU A 129 -8.51 7.78 16.93
CA LEU A 129 -8.93 7.92 15.53
C LEU A 129 -8.90 6.56 14.82
N TRP A 130 -7.85 5.76 15.06
CA TRP A 130 -7.77 4.41 14.51
C TRP A 130 -8.95 3.53 14.91
N LYS A 131 -9.35 3.55 16.19
CA LYS A 131 -10.51 2.80 16.68
C LYS A 131 -11.78 3.13 15.90
N ILE A 132 -12.00 4.42 15.60
CA ILE A 132 -13.15 4.89 14.81
C ILE A 132 -13.04 4.40 13.35
N VAL A 133 -11.89 4.59 12.71
CA VAL A 133 -11.66 4.20 11.30
C VAL A 133 -11.78 2.68 11.15
N ARG A 134 -11.13 1.92 12.03
CA ARG A 134 -11.18 0.45 12.03
C ARG A 134 -12.60 -0.04 12.17
N LYS A 135 -13.33 0.42 13.21
CA LYS A 135 -14.71 0.00 13.45
C LYS A 135 -15.60 0.26 12.23
N ARG A 136 -15.49 1.43 11.63
CA ARG A 136 -16.26 1.78 10.44
C ARG A 136 -15.98 0.86 9.24
N ASN A 137 -14.71 0.57 8.99
CA ASN A 137 -14.32 -0.30 7.87
C ASN A 137 -14.71 -1.76 8.14
N GLU A 138 -14.66 -2.18 9.41
CA GLU A 138 -15.13 -3.50 9.87
C GLU A 138 -16.65 -3.63 9.76
N ASP A 139 -17.42 -2.61 10.21
CA ASP A 139 -18.88 -2.58 10.07
C ASP A 139 -19.30 -2.64 8.59
N PHE A 140 -18.56 -1.93 7.70
CA PHE A 140 -18.78 -2.03 6.27
C PHE A 140 -18.52 -3.45 5.73
N ALA A 141 -17.44 -4.09 6.15
CA ALA A 141 -17.13 -5.45 5.75
C ALA A 141 -18.21 -6.45 6.23
N ILE A 142 -18.67 -6.31 7.48
CA ILE A 142 -19.74 -7.16 8.05
C ILE A 142 -21.03 -7.00 7.24
N GLN A 143 -21.44 -5.77 6.89
CA GLN A 143 -22.66 -5.51 6.13
C GLN A 143 -22.66 -6.18 4.75
N ASP A 144 -21.50 -6.26 4.11
CA ASP A 144 -21.35 -6.89 2.78
C ASP A 144 -20.82 -8.33 2.85
N ASN A 145 -20.80 -8.93 4.07
CA ASN A 145 -20.32 -10.29 4.31
C ASN A 145 -18.90 -10.54 3.76
N LEU A 146 -17.98 -9.63 4.06
CA LEU A 146 -16.59 -9.68 3.64
C LEU A 146 -15.64 -9.96 4.80
N ASN A 147 -14.50 -10.55 4.51
CA ASN A 147 -13.38 -10.61 5.45
C ASN A 147 -12.74 -9.24 5.62
N PHE A 148 -12.35 -8.93 6.87
CA PHE A 148 -11.63 -7.71 7.21
C PHE A 148 -10.33 -8.06 7.92
N ARG A 149 -9.22 -7.41 7.53
CA ARG A 149 -7.88 -7.58 8.10
C ARG A 149 -7.26 -6.23 8.40
N THR A 150 -6.40 -6.21 9.40
CA THR A 150 -5.62 -5.01 9.72
C THR A 150 -4.14 -5.31 9.86
N VAL A 151 -3.33 -4.33 9.47
CA VAL A 151 -1.90 -4.28 9.76
C VAL A 151 -1.57 -2.97 10.44
N ALA A 152 -0.76 -2.99 11.47
CA ALA A 152 -0.17 -1.80 12.10
C ALA A 152 1.33 -1.78 11.84
N SER A 153 1.89 -0.61 11.51
CA SER A 153 3.34 -0.51 11.24
C SER A 153 3.85 0.91 11.50
N ASN A 154 5.13 1.01 11.85
CA ASN A 154 5.85 2.28 11.90
C ASN A 154 6.39 2.72 10.52
N VAL A 155 5.83 2.24 9.45
CA VAL A 155 6.28 2.42 8.06
C VAL A 155 6.60 3.88 7.68
N ARG A 156 5.92 4.86 8.29
CA ARG A 156 6.13 6.29 8.03
C ARG A 156 7.15 6.97 8.96
N VAL A 157 7.54 6.30 10.05
CA VAL A 157 8.36 6.93 11.10
C VAL A 157 9.66 6.18 11.39
N PHE A 158 9.86 4.97 10.85
CA PHE A 158 11.13 4.24 11.00
C PHE A 158 12.27 4.86 10.18
N VAL A 159 11.96 5.65 9.15
CA VAL A 159 12.92 6.46 8.39
C VAL A 159 12.69 7.94 8.66
N ASP A 160 13.76 8.74 8.59
CA ASP A 160 13.68 10.21 8.64
C ASP A 160 13.15 10.76 7.32
N GLU A 161 11.81 10.71 7.16
CA GLU A 161 11.13 11.18 5.95
C GLU A 161 11.42 12.67 5.66
N VAL A 162 11.58 13.50 6.70
CA VAL A 162 11.85 14.94 6.56
C VAL A 162 13.24 15.15 5.95
N ARG A 163 14.27 14.48 6.50
CA ARG A 163 15.64 14.58 5.98
C ARG A 163 15.76 13.97 4.59
N LEU A 164 15.09 12.84 4.31
CA LEU A 164 15.04 12.23 2.99
C LEU A 164 14.40 13.18 1.97
N THR A 165 13.26 13.75 2.31
CA THR A 165 12.55 14.73 1.47
C THR A 165 13.43 15.94 1.20
N HIS A 166 14.10 16.47 2.21
CA HIS A 166 15.00 17.62 2.05
C HIS A 166 16.21 17.27 1.17
N LYS A 167 16.88 16.14 1.46
CA LYS A 167 18.06 15.68 0.72
C LYS A 167 17.76 15.49 -0.77
N PHE A 168 16.65 14.86 -1.08
CA PHE A 168 16.27 14.49 -2.44
C PHE A 168 15.23 15.43 -3.09
N ARG A 169 14.98 16.60 -2.51
CA ARG A 169 13.92 17.54 -2.91
C ARG A 169 13.87 17.81 -4.42
N LYS A 170 15.03 18.00 -5.06
CA LYS A 170 15.12 18.25 -6.51
C LYS A 170 14.75 17.01 -7.31
N VAL A 171 15.26 15.85 -6.90
CA VAL A 171 15.00 14.55 -7.56
C VAL A 171 13.53 14.14 -7.41
N LEU A 172 12.96 14.34 -6.23
CA LEU A 172 11.56 14.04 -5.93
C LEU A 172 10.57 15.08 -6.49
N GLN A 173 11.02 16.02 -7.32
CA GLN A 173 10.18 17.04 -7.95
C GLN A 173 9.36 17.83 -6.91
N ARG A 174 9.95 18.12 -5.74
CA ARG A 174 9.37 18.82 -4.58
C ARG A 174 8.26 18.04 -3.84
N ARG A 175 8.09 16.75 -4.10
CA ARG A 175 7.21 15.87 -3.32
C ARG A 175 7.92 15.40 -2.06
N ASP A 176 7.15 14.97 -1.07
CA ASP A 176 7.67 14.26 0.09
C ASP A 176 8.10 12.82 -0.29
N TRP A 177 8.98 12.24 0.51
CA TRP A 177 9.52 10.89 0.30
C TRP A 177 8.43 9.83 0.21
N TRP A 178 7.43 9.90 1.11
CA TRP A 178 6.33 8.95 1.14
C TRP A 178 5.54 8.95 -0.17
N SER A 179 4.98 10.10 -0.53
CA SER A 179 4.12 10.20 -1.72
C SER A 179 4.87 9.95 -3.03
N ALA A 180 6.17 10.28 -3.07
CA ALA A 180 6.97 10.09 -4.26
C ALA A 180 7.38 8.64 -4.51
N LEU A 181 7.68 7.87 -3.46
CA LEU A 181 8.30 6.55 -3.58
C LEU A 181 7.60 5.46 -2.75
N GLN A 182 7.33 5.73 -1.46
CA GLN A 182 7.07 4.68 -0.48
C GLN A 182 5.61 4.23 -0.49
N VAL A 183 4.67 5.10 -0.85
CA VAL A 183 3.22 4.82 -0.83
C VAL A 183 2.78 3.66 -1.74
N GLY A 184 3.52 3.37 -2.80
CA GLY A 184 3.27 2.20 -3.65
C GLY A 184 3.88 0.94 -3.04
N LEU A 185 5.15 0.68 -3.37
CA LEU A 185 5.85 -0.54 -2.98
C LEU A 185 5.84 -0.79 -1.46
N GLY A 186 6.08 0.27 -0.65
CA GLY A 186 6.17 0.13 0.80
C GLY A 186 4.84 -0.25 1.45
N LEU A 187 3.73 0.40 1.06
CA LEU A 187 2.40 0.07 1.58
C LEU A 187 1.92 -1.31 1.09
N ILE A 188 2.12 -1.61 -0.18
CA ILE A 188 1.74 -2.90 -0.77
C ILE A 188 2.47 -4.05 -0.08
N GLY A 189 3.77 -3.87 0.20
CA GLY A 189 4.59 -4.87 0.87
C GLY A 189 4.10 -5.23 2.27
N LEU A 190 3.46 -4.30 3.00
CA LEU A 190 2.85 -4.59 4.30
C LEU A 190 1.77 -5.69 4.22
N CYS A 191 1.13 -5.85 3.07
CA CYS A 191 0.06 -6.84 2.90
C CYS A 191 0.57 -8.26 2.65
N ALA A 192 1.87 -8.47 2.39
CA ALA A 192 2.39 -9.77 1.97
C ALA A 192 2.07 -10.92 2.94
N PRO A 193 2.22 -10.78 4.28
CA PRO A 193 1.87 -11.85 5.22
C PRO A 193 0.38 -12.19 5.22
N ILE A 194 -0.51 -11.17 5.14
CA ILE A 194 -1.96 -11.38 5.05
C ILE A 194 -2.30 -12.10 3.74
N CYS A 195 -1.71 -11.65 2.63
CA CYS A 195 -1.96 -12.26 1.32
C CYS A 195 -1.56 -13.74 1.28
N ALA A 196 -0.43 -14.09 1.90
CA ALA A 196 -0.01 -15.49 2.00
C ALA A 196 -0.94 -16.30 2.92
N LYS A 197 -1.32 -15.74 4.06
CA LYS A 197 -2.17 -16.40 5.05
C LYS A 197 -3.58 -16.66 4.55
N ASP A 198 -4.18 -15.67 3.88
CA ASP A 198 -5.57 -15.74 3.40
C ASP A 198 -5.67 -16.23 1.95
N ALA A 199 -4.60 -16.81 1.39
CA ALA A 199 -4.56 -17.38 0.04
C ALA A 199 -4.99 -16.38 -1.06
N ILE A 200 -4.50 -15.15 -0.99
CA ILE A 200 -4.84 -14.06 -1.91
C ILE A 200 -4.00 -14.17 -3.20
N SER A 201 -4.65 -14.35 -4.34
CA SER A 201 -4.01 -14.33 -5.66
C SER A 201 -3.91 -12.93 -6.26
N ARG A 202 -4.80 -12.02 -5.84
CA ARG A 202 -4.89 -10.65 -6.37
C ARG A 202 -5.09 -9.64 -5.24
N LEU A 203 -4.21 -8.64 -5.16
CA LEU A 203 -4.39 -7.49 -4.28
C LEU A 203 -4.71 -6.26 -5.13
N LEU A 204 -5.89 -5.69 -4.93
CA LEU A 204 -6.34 -4.45 -5.55
C LEU A 204 -5.78 -3.25 -4.80
N VAL A 205 -5.25 -2.28 -5.54
CA VAL A 205 -4.76 -1.00 -5.03
C VAL A 205 -5.49 0.13 -5.74
N ALA A 206 -6.27 0.89 -5.00
CA ALA A 206 -7.08 1.96 -5.57
C ALA A 206 -6.23 3.16 -5.96
N SER A 207 -6.39 3.64 -7.18
CA SER A 207 -5.70 4.81 -7.71
C SER A 207 -6.19 6.10 -7.08
N SER A 208 -5.27 6.93 -6.60
CA SER A 208 -5.58 8.31 -6.15
C SER A 208 -5.54 9.33 -7.29
N TYR A 209 -4.85 9.02 -8.37
CA TYR A 209 -4.69 9.88 -9.54
C TYR A 209 -5.19 9.21 -10.81
N THR A 210 -5.25 9.96 -11.90
CA THR A 210 -5.68 9.49 -13.22
C THR A 210 -4.56 9.58 -14.24
N LYS A 211 -4.76 8.99 -15.42
CA LYS A 211 -3.85 9.09 -16.58
C LYS A 211 -3.55 10.55 -17.00
N ASP A 212 -4.45 11.49 -16.69
CA ASP A 212 -4.28 12.90 -17.03
C ASP A 212 -3.44 13.68 -16.01
N PHE A 213 -3.09 13.04 -14.88
CA PHE A 213 -2.24 13.62 -13.88
C PHE A 213 -0.78 13.65 -14.38
N ARG A 214 -0.23 14.84 -14.58
CA ARG A 214 1.13 15.04 -15.12
C ARG A 214 2.25 14.88 -14.09
N GLY A 215 1.91 14.68 -12.82
CA GLY A 215 2.89 14.49 -11.76
C GLY A 215 3.28 13.01 -11.60
N VAL A 216 4.36 12.77 -10.85
CA VAL A 216 4.80 11.43 -10.47
C VAL A 216 4.31 11.08 -9.08
N TYR A 217 3.90 9.85 -8.85
CA TYR A 217 3.43 9.36 -7.57
C TYR A 217 3.91 7.92 -7.35
N GLY A 218 4.30 7.56 -6.13
CA GLY A 218 4.90 6.27 -5.82
C GLY A 218 3.98 5.07 -6.07
N SER A 219 2.66 5.25 -5.89
CA SER A 219 1.65 4.28 -6.31
C SER A 219 1.15 4.65 -7.72
N HIS A 220 1.58 3.90 -8.70
CA HIS A 220 1.27 4.13 -10.11
C HIS A 220 1.14 2.77 -10.83
N PRO A 221 0.27 2.63 -11.85
CA PRO A 221 0.12 1.34 -12.55
C PRO A 221 1.43 0.74 -13.05
N LEU A 222 2.36 1.57 -13.54
CA LEU A 222 3.69 1.12 -13.98
C LEU A 222 4.58 0.58 -12.85
N VAL A 223 4.29 0.96 -11.59
CA VAL A 223 5.01 0.49 -10.40
C VAL A 223 4.26 -0.69 -9.80
N ASP A 224 3.01 -0.47 -9.43
CA ASP A 224 2.22 -1.41 -8.63
C ASP A 224 1.96 -2.73 -9.36
N ASN A 225 1.61 -2.68 -10.65
CA ASN A 225 1.34 -3.88 -11.46
C ASN A 225 2.59 -4.74 -11.74
N ASN A 226 3.79 -4.24 -11.46
CA ASN A 226 5.01 -5.04 -11.52
C ASN A 226 5.26 -5.84 -10.25
N ILE A 227 4.67 -5.46 -9.11
CA ILE A 227 4.92 -6.09 -7.80
C ILE A 227 4.29 -7.49 -7.76
N ARG A 228 5.04 -8.45 -7.21
CA ARG A 228 4.59 -9.81 -6.92
C ARG A 228 5.05 -10.20 -5.52
N MET A 229 4.25 -11.01 -4.81
CA MET A 229 4.55 -11.48 -3.46
C MET A 229 4.04 -12.92 -3.34
N GLY A 230 4.95 -13.90 -3.44
CA GLY A 230 4.57 -15.31 -3.59
C GLY A 230 3.64 -15.52 -4.79
N SER A 231 2.45 -16.06 -4.55
CA SER A 231 1.41 -16.24 -5.57
C SER A 231 0.55 -15.00 -5.83
N THR A 232 0.73 -13.92 -5.06
CA THR A 232 -0.09 -12.70 -5.16
C THR A 232 0.41 -11.76 -6.24
N ARG A 233 -0.49 -11.30 -7.10
CA ARG A 233 -0.27 -10.23 -8.08
C ARG A 233 -0.98 -8.97 -7.66
N ILE A 234 -0.36 -7.82 -7.92
CA ILE A 234 -0.95 -6.51 -7.62
C ILE A 234 -1.70 -5.99 -8.84
N MET A 235 -2.86 -5.41 -8.62
CA MET A 235 -3.67 -4.77 -9.65
C MET A 235 -4.03 -3.34 -9.21
N HIS A 236 -3.42 -2.36 -9.86
CA HIS A 236 -3.76 -0.95 -9.68
C HIS A 236 -5.07 -0.65 -10.40
N ASP A 237 -6.11 -0.21 -9.68
CA ASP A 237 -7.46 -0.03 -10.18
C ASP A 237 -7.94 1.42 -10.12
N GLY A 238 -8.79 1.81 -11.08
CA GLY A 238 -9.45 3.13 -11.10
C GLY A 238 -8.56 4.27 -11.62
N TYR A 239 -7.44 3.98 -12.30
CA TYR A 239 -6.57 4.97 -12.94
C TYR A 239 -7.23 5.62 -14.19
N ASP A 240 -8.26 5.00 -14.70
CA ASP A 240 -9.11 5.45 -15.80
C ASP A 240 -10.13 6.53 -15.39
N LEU A 241 -10.38 6.72 -14.08
CA LEU A 241 -11.44 7.58 -13.56
C LEU A 241 -10.88 8.73 -12.72
N SER A 242 -11.31 9.96 -13.01
CA SER A 242 -11.13 11.10 -12.10
C SER A 242 -11.94 10.91 -10.82
N ARG A 243 -11.61 11.63 -9.75
CA ARG A 243 -12.37 11.55 -8.49
C ARG A 243 -13.82 11.96 -8.66
N GLN A 244 -14.13 12.90 -9.55
CA GLN A 244 -15.50 13.28 -9.85
C GLN A 244 -16.26 12.16 -10.58
N GLU A 245 -15.61 11.48 -11.53
CA GLU A 245 -16.21 10.34 -12.23
C GLU A 245 -16.42 9.16 -11.29
N LYS A 246 -15.50 8.88 -10.39
CA LYS A 246 -15.66 7.88 -9.33
C LYS A 246 -16.92 8.14 -8.51
N ILE A 247 -17.13 9.39 -8.07
CA ILE A 247 -18.33 9.77 -7.31
C ILE A 247 -19.59 9.69 -8.17
N ARG A 248 -19.59 10.29 -9.37
CA ARG A 248 -20.78 10.40 -10.22
C ARG A 248 -21.22 9.06 -10.81
N HIS A 249 -20.27 8.27 -11.31
CA HIS A 249 -20.57 7.09 -12.13
C HIS A 249 -20.53 5.77 -11.35
N VAL A 250 -19.84 5.74 -10.21
CA VAL A 250 -19.69 4.53 -9.41
C VAL A 250 -20.42 4.68 -8.07
N LEU A 251 -19.94 5.57 -7.21
CA LEU A 251 -20.44 5.66 -5.83
C LEU A 251 -21.87 6.16 -5.74
N LYS A 252 -22.30 7.10 -6.61
CA LYS A 252 -23.68 7.58 -6.63
C LYS A 252 -24.67 6.42 -6.82
N ARG A 253 -24.39 5.53 -7.76
CA ARG A 253 -25.23 4.35 -8.02
C ARG A 253 -25.27 3.37 -6.83
N GLU A 254 -24.16 3.21 -6.13
CA GLU A 254 -24.13 2.34 -4.94
C GLU A 254 -24.86 3.00 -3.74
N ILE A 255 -24.72 4.32 -3.56
CA ILE A 255 -25.46 5.08 -2.54
C ILE A 255 -26.98 5.04 -2.81
N GLU A 256 -27.42 5.18 -4.06
CA GLU A 256 -28.84 5.11 -4.43
C GLU A 256 -29.43 3.72 -4.16
N LYS A 257 -28.64 2.65 -4.32
CA LYS A 257 -29.08 1.28 -3.98
C LYS A 257 -29.12 1.02 -2.46
N GLN A 258 -28.22 1.62 -1.72
CA GLN A 258 -28.05 1.39 -0.28
C GLN A 258 -27.71 2.70 0.46
N PRO A 259 -28.69 3.61 0.69
CA PRO A 259 -28.43 4.97 1.18
C PRO A 259 -27.71 5.06 2.51
N ASN A 260 -27.85 4.04 3.38
CA ASN A 260 -27.29 4.05 4.74
C ASN A 260 -25.92 3.38 4.86
N MET A 261 -25.38 2.83 3.76
CA MET A 261 -24.18 1.98 3.79
C MET A 261 -22.86 2.77 3.64
N LEU A 262 -22.89 3.95 3.00
CA LEU A 262 -21.67 4.66 2.62
C LEU A 262 -21.49 5.98 3.36
N THR A 263 -20.71 5.96 4.43
CA THR A 263 -20.16 7.19 4.99
C THR A 263 -18.81 7.48 4.33
N LEU A 264 -18.73 8.46 3.45
CA LEU A 264 -17.52 8.78 2.70
C LEU A 264 -16.47 9.49 3.57
N ARG A 265 -15.24 8.96 3.62
CA ARG A 265 -14.07 9.69 4.05
C ARG A 265 -13.44 10.36 2.83
N VAL A 266 -13.51 11.68 2.76
CA VAL A 266 -13.05 12.43 1.57
C VAL A 266 -11.73 13.18 1.79
N CYS A 267 -11.23 13.26 3.02
CA CYS A 267 -10.05 14.05 3.38
C CYS A 267 -8.98 13.17 4.07
N ASN A 268 -7.74 13.24 3.60
CA ASN A 268 -6.58 12.57 4.21
C ASN A 268 -5.90 13.46 5.27
N SER A 269 -6.05 14.79 5.15
CA SER A 269 -5.49 15.76 6.09
C SER A 269 -6.61 16.30 6.97
N VAL A 270 -6.90 15.62 8.05
CA VAL A 270 -7.91 16.04 9.03
C VAL A 270 -7.24 16.55 10.31
N PRO A 271 -7.86 17.51 11.00
CA PRO A 271 -7.47 17.84 12.36
C PRO A 271 -7.46 16.59 13.23
N ARG A 272 -6.55 16.50 14.21
CA ARG A 272 -6.48 15.37 15.13
C ARG A 272 -7.87 15.01 15.67
N GLY A 273 -8.24 13.73 15.56
CA GLY A 273 -9.52 13.22 16.06
C GLY A 273 -10.73 13.35 15.14
N ALA A 274 -10.61 13.92 13.93
CA ALA A 274 -11.73 14.03 12.99
C ALA A 274 -11.62 13.06 11.81
N LEU A 275 -12.76 12.57 11.28
CA LEU A 275 -12.82 11.72 10.09
C LEU A 275 -12.77 12.49 8.77
N ASN A 276 -13.30 13.69 8.75
CA ASN A 276 -13.34 14.59 7.61
C ASN A 276 -13.04 16.03 8.05
N CYS A 277 -12.43 16.83 7.18
CA CYS A 277 -12.31 18.27 7.44
C CYS A 277 -13.66 18.96 7.21
N SER A 278 -13.89 20.05 7.92
CA SER A 278 -15.10 20.86 7.85
C SER A 278 -15.17 21.82 6.65
N ARG A 279 -14.34 21.61 5.63
CA ARG A 279 -14.30 22.44 4.42
C ARG A 279 -15.20 21.94 3.32
#